data_a450f4b9eac6ac1715d54e841682fe78
#
_entry.id   a450f4b9eac6ac1715d54e841682fe78
#
_cell.length_a   1.000
_cell.length_b   1.000
_cell.length_c   1.000
_cell.angle_alpha   90.00
_cell.angle_beta   90.00
_cell.angle_gamma   90.00
#
_symmetry.space_group_name_H-M   'P 1'
#
loop_
_entity.id
_entity.type
_entity.pdbx_description
1 polymer ?
#
loop_
_entity_poly.entity_id
_entity_poly.type
_entity_poly.pdbx_seq_one_letter_code
_entity_poly.pdbx_strand_id
1 'polypeptide(L)'
;MGFLSLFTKEIAIDLGTANTVILHNDKVVVDEPSIIAVERNTRRVMAVGKKALMMHGRTHENILTIRPLKDGVIADFQSTEMMLREFIKMTGTRGILFPPALKMVICIPSGITEVEERAVRDSAEQSGAKEVRLIHEPMAAAVGIGIDVLDANGNMIVDIGGGTSEIAV
;
A
#
# COMPACT_ATOMS: atom_id res chain seq x y z
N MET A 1 -4.90 -19.53 19.18
CA MET A 1 -5.20 -19.24 17.75
C MET A 1 -6.53 -19.86 17.42
N GLY A 2 -7.56 -19.04 17.12
CA GLY A 2 -8.92 -19.54 16.93
C GLY A 2 -9.12 -20.10 15.52
N PHE A 3 -10.03 -21.03 15.36
CA PHE A 3 -10.44 -21.65 14.09
C PHE A 3 -10.83 -20.63 13.00
N LEU A 4 -11.20 -19.41 13.37
CA LEU A 4 -11.50 -18.29 12.47
C LEU A 4 -10.28 -17.69 11.79
N SER A 5 -9.06 -17.86 12.31
CA SER A 5 -7.83 -17.33 11.69
C SER A 5 -7.44 -18.07 10.40
N LEU A 6 -7.95 -19.26 10.19
CA LEU A 6 -7.78 -20.04 8.94
C LEU A 6 -8.56 -19.43 7.76
N PHE A 7 -9.56 -18.59 8.03
CA PHE A 7 -10.42 -17.99 7.02
C PHE A 7 -10.17 -16.49 6.83
N THR A 8 -9.19 -15.92 7.54
CA THR A 8 -8.88 -14.49 7.48
C THR A 8 -7.40 -14.30 7.29
N LYS A 9 -7.01 -13.44 6.34
CA LYS A 9 -5.63 -12.99 6.15
C LYS A 9 -5.57 -11.51 6.49
N GLU A 10 -4.66 -11.14 7.37
CA GLU A 10 -4.43 -9.75 7.77
C GLU A 10 -3.10 -9.27 7.19
N ILE A 11 -3.12 -8.12 6.55
CA ILE A 11 -1.92 -7.44 6.02
C ILE A 11 -1.91 -5.99 6.44
N ALA A 12 -0.72 -5.46 6.70
CA ALA A 12 -0.51 -4.03 6.85
C ALA A 12 0.22 -3.50 5.61
N ILE A 13 -0.20 -2.36 5.11
CA ILE A 13 0.34 -1.75 3.89
C ILE A 13 0.78 -0.33 4.23
N ASP A 14 2.05 -0.04 3.99
CA ASP A 14 2.56 1.30 3.83
C ASP A 14 2.54 1.63 2.34
N LEU A 15 1.62 2.51 1.94
CA LEU A 15 1.37 2.88 0.56
C LEU A 15 2.11 4.19 0.22
N GLY A 16 3.43 4.14 0.26
CA GLY A 16 4.27 5.33 0.06
C GLY A 16 4.41 5.76 -1.40
N THR A 17 4.72 7.04 -1.62
CA THR A 17 4.96 7.65 -2.94
C THR A 17 6.10 6.97 -3.69
N ALA A 18 7.20 6.64 -3.01
CA ALA A 18 8.37 6.01 -3.62
C ALA A 18 8.27 4.49 -3.64
N ASN A 19 7.93 3.88 -2.50
CA ASN A 19 7.87 2.44 -2.30
C ASN A 19 6.58 2.07 -1.57
N THR A 20 6.08 0.88 -1.87
CA THR A 20 5.00 0.22 -1.14
C THR A 20 5.58 -0.97 -0.38
N VAL A 21 5.31 -1.02 0.92
CA VAL A 21 5.71 -2.12 1.81
C VAL A 21 4.46 -2.85 2.30
N ILE A 22 4.48 -4.18 2.26
CA ILE A 22 3.39 -5.00 2.81
C ILE A 22 3.96 -5.96 3.84
N LEU A 23 3.33 -5.95 5.02
CA LEU A 23 3.61 -6.87 6.11
C LEU A 23 2.50 -7.92 6.21
N HIS A 24 2.90 -9.14 6.51
CA HIS A 24 2.00 -10.24 6.86
C HIS A 24 2.68 -11.10 7.92
N ASN A 25 1.97 -11.35 9.05
CA ASN A 25 2.52 -12.07 10.20
C ASN A 25 3.88 -11.50 10.66
N ASP A 26 3.94 -10.20 10.89
CA ASP A 26 5.12 -9.44 11.35
C ASP A 26 6.35 -9.56 10.44
N LYS A 27 6.16 -9.93 9.18
CA LYS A 27 7.22 -10.04 8.18
C LYS A 27 6.91 -9.18 6.98
N VAL A 28 7.92 -8.49 6.48
CA VAL A 28 7.84 -7.82 5.18
C VAL A 28 7.77 -8.90 4.10
N VAL A 29 6.66 -8.91 3.36
CA VAL A 29 6.39 -9.85 2.26
C VAL A 29 6.44 -9.19 0.89
N VAL A 30 6.30 -7.85 0.85
CA VAL A 30 6.50 -7.02 -0.34
C VAL A 30 7.27 -5.77 0.09
N ASP A 31 8.30 -5.43 -0.65
CA ASP A 31 9.06 -4.16 -0.60
C ASP A 31 9.43 -3.80 -2.03
N GLU A 32 8.56 -3.01 -2.63
CA GLU A 32 8.61 -2.72 -4.06
C GLU A 32 8.39 -1.23 -4.35
N PRO A 33 9.06 -0.67 -5.36
CA PRO A 33 8.77 0.68 -5.85
C PRO A 33 7.30 0.85 -6.23
N SER A 34 6.70 1.99 -5.88
CA SER A 34 5.32 2.34 -6.22
C SER A 34 5.23 2.79 -7.69
N ILE A 35 5.37 1.84 -8.60
CA ILE A 35 5.33 2.05 -10.04
C ILE A 35 4.71 0.85 -10.76
N ILE A 36 3.94 1.12 -11.80
CA ILE A 36 3.30 0.13 -12.66
C ILE A 36 3.64 0.39 -14.13
N ALA A 37 3.84 -0.66 -14.90
CA ALA A 37 3.95 -0.61 -16.34
C ALA A 37 2.70 -1.25 -16.95
N VAL A 38 2.03 -0.52 -17.84
CA VAL A 38 0.81 -0.95 -18.52
C VAL A 38 0.95 -0.81 -20.03
N GLU A 39 0.28 -1.67 -20.76
CA GLU A 39 0.11 -1.48 -22.20
C GLU A 39 -0.82 -0.29 -22.45
N ARG A 40 -0.39 0.65 -23.28
CA ARG A 40 -1.06 1.94 -23.48
C ARG A 40 -2.53 1.81 -23.93
N ASN A 41 -2.78 0.92 -24.86
CA ASN A 41 -4.10 0.79 -25.49
C ASN A 41 -5.07 -0.05 -24.66
N THR A 42 -4.62 -1.16 -24.10
CA THR A 42 -5.47 -2.12 -23.38
C THR A 42 -5.47 -1.90 -21.88
N ARG A 43 -4.55 -1.08 -21.35
CA ARG A 43 -4.31 -0.88 -19.91
C ARG A 43 -3.95 -2.19 -19.18
N ARG A 44 -3.58 -3.22 -19.92
CA ARG A 44 -3.13 -4.49 -19.33
C ARG A 44 -1.82 -4.28 -18.57
N VAL A 45 -1.77 -4.78 -17.33
CA VAL A 45 -0.58 -4.74 -16.50
C VAL A 45 0.52 -5.61 -17.11
N MET A 46 1.67 -5.01 -17.36
CA MET A 46 2.86 -5.67 -17.87
C MET A 46 3.85 -6.00 -16.74
N ALA A 47 4.02 -5.08 -15.80
CA ALA A 47 4.89 -5.23 -14.64
C ALA A 47 4.49 -4.28 -13.53
N VAL A 48 4.92 -4.59 -12.29
CA VAL A 48 4.84 -3.70 -11.12
C VAL A 48 6.18 -3.69 -10.38
N GLY A 49 6.39 -2.71 -9.53
CA GLY A 49 7.54 -2.65 -8.64
C GLY A 49 8.88 -2.55 -9.37
N LYS A 50 9.87 -3.28 -8.90
CA LYS A 50 11.24 -3.31 -9.45
C LYS A 50 11.26 -3.63 -10.95
N LYS A 51 10.39 -4.53 -11.41
CA LYS A 51 10.29 -4.87 -12.84
C LYS A 51 9.79 -3.69 -13.67
N ALA A 52 8.76 -2.98 -13.19
CA ALA A 52 8.26 -1.78 -13.86
C ALA A 52 9.28 -0.64 -13.82
N LEU A 53 10.02 -0.49 -12.70
CA LEU A 53 11.09 0.51 -12.57
C LEU A 53 12.21 0.28 -13.58
N MET A 54 12.62 -0.97 -13.84
CA MET A 54 13.62 -1.28 -14.88
C MET A 54 13.15 -0.92 -16.28
N MET A 55 11.85 -0.87 -16.51
CA MET A 55 11.24 -0.49 -17.79
C MET A 55 11.12 1.03 -17.92
N HIS A 56 11.12 1.78 -16.82
CA HIS A 56 10.92 3.24 -16.82
C HIS A 56 11.99 3.96 -17.67
N GLY A 57 11.56 4.79 -18.62
CA GLY A 57 12.43 5.52 -19.54
C GLY A 57 13.09 4.67 -20.63
N ARG A 58 12.79 3.37 -20.72
CA ARG A 58 13.41 2.43 -21.67
C ARG A 58 12.41 1.60 -22.45
N THR A 59 11.12 1.95 -22.40
CA THR A 59 10.05 1.16 -22.99
C THR A 59 9.73 1.58 -24.42
N HIS A 60 9.21 0.63 -25.19
CA HIS A 60 8.55 0.92 -26.46
C HIS A 60 7.35 1.84 -26.26
N GLU A 61 6.97 2.62 -27.28
CA GLU A 61 5.87 3.60 -27.24
C GLU A 61 4.54 3.04 -26.74
N ASN A 62 4.33 1.74 -26.90
CA ASN A 62 3.10 1.04 -26.46
C ASN A 62 3.07 0.73 -24.97
N ILE A 63 4.15 0.95 -24.22
CA ILE A 63 4.21 0.69 -22.78
C ILE A 63 4.34 2.01 -22.04
N LEU A 64 3.43 2.24 -21.11
CA LEU A 64 3.42 3.39 -20.23
C LEU A 64 3.80 2.97 -18.81
N THR A 65 4.81 3.63 -18.24
CA THR A 65 5.14 3.47 -16.81
C THR A 65 4.53 4.64 -16.03
N ILE A 66 3.82 4.32 -14.97
CA ILE A 66 3.05 5.27 -14.16
C ILE A 66 3.48 5.12 -12.71
N ARG A 67 3.75 6.24 -12.02
CA ARG A 67 3.80 6.34 -10.58
C ARG A 67 2.43 6.82 -10.10
N PRO A 68 1.61 5.93 -9.53
CA PRO A 68 0.21 6.27 -9.26
C PRO A 68 0.02 7.12 -8.00
N LEU A 69 1.08 7.25 -7.18
CA LEU A 69 1.11 8.07 -5.97
C LEU A 69 2.00 9.28 -6.16
N LYS A 70 1.56 10.42 -5.65
CA LYS A 70 2.30 11.67 -5.66
C LYS A 70 2.04 12.44 -4.37
N ASP A 71 3.09 12.91 -3.75
CA ASP A 71 3.01 13.73 -2.52
C ASP A 71 2.16 13.05 -1.42
N GLY A 72 2.33 11.73 -1.24
CA GLY A 72 1.61 10.92 -0.25
C GLY A 72 0.18 10.52 -0.62
N VAL A 73 -0.37 10.99 -1.74
CA VAL A 73 -1.76 10.76 -2.12
C VAL A 73 -1.91 10.00 -3.46
N ILE A 74 -3.08 9.44 -3.68
CA ILE A 74 -3.41 8.74 -4.94
C ILE A 74 -3.65 9.80 -6.03
N ALA A 75 -2.77 9.83 -7.02
CA ALA A 75 -2.89 10.67 -8.21
C ALA A 75 -3.58 9.94 -9.38
N ASP A 76 -3.46 8.62 -9.47
CA ASP A 76 -4.12 7.77 -10.46
C ASP A 76 -4.75 6.57 -9.76
N PHE A 77 -6.06 6.64 -9.54
CA PHE A 77 -6.85 5.63 -8.83
C PHE A 77 -6.77 4.25 -9.50
N GLN A 78 -7.00 4.20 -10.82
CA GLN A 78 -7.01 2.94 -11.57
C GLN A 78 -5.65 2.25 -11.53
N SER A 79 -4.57 3.02 -11.71
CA SER A 79 -3.22 2.48 -11.65
C SER A 79 -2.84 2.04 -10.24
N THR A 80 -3.32 2.74 -9.19
CA THR A 80 -3.12 2.33 -7.78
C THR A 80 -3.82 1.00 -7.51
N GLU A 81 -5.09 0.87 -7.89
CA GLU A 81 -5.86 -0.37 -7.72
C GLU A 81 -5.17 -1.56 -8.40
N MET A 82 -4.77 -1.38 -9.66
CA MET A 82 -4.07 -2.43 -10.41
C MET A 82 -2.74 -2.80 -9.76
N MET A 83 -1.96 -1.82 -9.31
CA MET A 83 -0.68 -2.03 -8.62
C MET A 83 -0.88 -2.79 -7.30
N LEU A 84 -1.80 -2.34 -6.44
CA LEU A 84 -2.12 -3.01 -5.19
C LEU A 84 -2.57 -4.46 -5.41
N ARG A 85 -3.42 -4.70 -6.38
CA ARG A 85 -3.88 -6.04 -6.73
C ARG A 85 -2.72 -6.96 -7.10
N GLU A 86 -1.73 -6.48 -7.86
CA GLU A 86 -0.54 -7.27 -8.20
C GLU A 86 0.36 -7.48 -6.97
N PHE A 87 0.57 -6.48 -6.12
CA PHE A 87 1.34 -6.63 -4.89
C PHE A 87 0.69 -7.61 -3.90
N ILE A 88 -0.64 -7.58 -3.76
CA ILE A 88 -1.38 -8.54 -2.95
C ILE A 88 -1.19 -9.98 -3.48
N LYS A 89 -1.17 -10.17 -4.81
CA LYS A 89 -0.87 -11.48 -5.39
C LYS A 89 0.54 -11.98 -5.02
N MET A 90 1.52 -11.08 -4.90
CA MET A 90 2.89 -11.42 -4.49
C MET A 90 2.94 -11.92 -3.04
N THR A 91 1.97 -11.60 -2.19
CA THR A 91 1.89 -12.10 -0.80
C THR A 91 1.47 -13.58 -0.69
N GLY A 92 1.35 -14.30 -1.81
CA GLY A 92 1.10 -15.76 -1.80
C GLY A 92 -0.38 -16.17 -1.67
N THR A 93 -1.33 -15.28 -1.96
CA THR A 93 -2.77 -15.60 -1.95
C THR A 93 -3.26 -16.29 -3.22
N ARG A 94 -2.40 -16.50 -4.22
CA ARG A 94 -2.75 -17.18 -5.47
C ARG A 94 -2.86 -18.71 -5.28
N GLY A 95 -3.91 -19.31 -5.83
CA GLY A 95 -4.05 -20.77 -5.91
C GLY A 95 -4.84 -21.41 -4.78
N ILE A 96 -5.43 -20.65 -3.88
CA ILE A 96 -6.32 -21.16 -2.84
C ILE A 96 -7.72 -21.23 -3.42
N LEU A 97 -8.32 -22.43 -3.41
CA LEU A 97 -9.67 -22.69 -3.95
C LEU A 97 -10.74 -21.86 -3.21
N PHE A 98 -10.50 -21.55 -1.92
CA PHE A 98 -11.31 -20.65 -1.08
C PHE A 98 -10.37 -19.62 -0.47
N PRO A 99 -10.19 -18.44 -1.12
CA PRO A 99 -9.31 -17.42 -0.58
C PRO A 99 -9.87 -16.88 0.76
N PRO A 100 -9.01 -16.74 1.78
CA PRO A 100 -9.43 -16.16 3.05
C PRO A 100 -9.91 -14.73 2.87
N ALA A 101 -10.81 -14.28 3.76
CA ALA A 101 -11.22 -12.89 3.80
C ALA A 101 -10.00 -12.02 4.12
N LEU A 102 -9.71 -11.05 3.26
CA LEU A 102 -8.56 -10.18 3.39
C LEU A 102 -8.92 -8.94 4.19
N LYS A 103 -8.23 -8.72 5.30
CA LYS A 103 -8.28 -7.50 6.09
C LYS A 103 -7.02 -6.70 5.86
N MET A 104 -7.17 -5.41 5.64
CA MET A 104 -6.06 -4.49 5.39
C MET A 104 -6.04 -3.37 6.42
N VAL A 105 -4.85 -3.09 6.95
CA VAL A 105 -4.54 -1.83 7.62
C VAL A 105 -3.63 -1.06 6.68
N ILE A 106 -3.97 0.19 6.35
CA ILE A 106 -3.22 1.00 5.38
C ILE A 106 -2.79 2.30 6.05
N CYS A 107 -1.51 2.62 5.95
CA CYS A 107 -0.96 3.88 6.41
C CYS A 107 -1.39 5.01 5.47
N ILE A 108 -1.76 6.15 6.04
CA ILE A 108 -2.16 7.37 5.33
C ILE A 108 -1.47 8.58 5.94
N PRO A 109 -1.12 9.61 5.16
CA PRO A 109 -0.61 10.86 5.69
C PRO A 109 -1.62 11.55 6.60
N SER A 110 -1.14 12.29 7.59
CA SER A 110 -2.02 12.98 8.57
C SER A 110 -2.82 14.13 7.96
N GLY A 111 -2.32 14.72 6.87
CA GLY A 111 -2.91 15.90 6.23
C GLY A 111 -3.81 15.59 5.03
N ILE A 112 -4.18 14.32 4.79
CA ILE A 112 -5.01 13.97 3.64
C ILE A 112 -6.47 14.43 3.82
N THR A 113 -7.13 14.71 2.71
CA THR A 113 -8.55 15.06 2.66
C THR A 113 -9.45 13.82 2.77
N GLU A 114 -10.71 14.00 3.17
CA GLU A 114 -11.71 12.91 3.20
C GLU A 114 -11.89 12.23 1.83
N VAL A 115 -11.73 12.99 0.74
CA VAL A 115 -11.83 12.45 -0.63
C VAL A 115 -10.65 11.51 -0.93
N GLU A 116 -9.44 11.90 -0.52
CA GLU A 116 -8.23 11.10 -0.69
C GLU A 116 -8.27 9.85 0.21
N GLU A 117 -8.72 10.00 1.47
CA GLU A 117 -8.93 8.88 2.39
C GLU A 117 -9.91 7.85 1.79
N ARG A 118 -11.02 8.33 1.21
CA ARG A 118 -11.98 7.48 0.53
C ARG A 118 -11.36 6.80 -0.69
N ALA A 119 -10.53 7.49 -1.46
CA ALA A 119 -9.84 6.91 -2.62
C ALA A 119 -8.91 5.75 -2.22
N VAL A 120 -8.20 5.87 -1.09
CA VAL A 120 -7.38 4.78 -0.53
C VAL A 120 -8.25 3.58 -0.17
N ARG A 121 -9.35 3.81 0.56
CA ARG A 121 -10.30 2.78 0.98
C ARG A 121 -10.91 2.05 -0.22
N ASP A 122 -11.43 2.80 -1.18
CA ASP A 122 -12.05 2.26 -2.40
C ASP A 122 -11.04 1.44 -3.22
N SER A 123 -9.79 1.91 -3.35
CA SER A 123 -8.71 1.18 -4.04
C SER A 123 -8.41 -0.16 -3.36
N ALA A 124 -8.37 -0.18 -2.04
CA ALA A 124 -8.13 -1.39 -1.24
C ALA A 124 -9.28 -2.39 -1.38
N GLU A 125 -10.53 -1.94 -1.28
CA GLU A 125 -11.71 -2.77 -1.43
C GLU A 125 -11.79 -3.38 -2.84
N GLN A 126 -11.55 -2.59 -3.89
CA GLN A 126 -11.52 -3.06 -5.26
C GLN A 126 -10.35 -4.03 -5.53
N SER A 127 -9.26 -3.92 -4.75
CA SER A 127 -8.14 -4.87 -4.79
C SER A 127 -8.44 -6.19 -4.07
N GLY A 128 -9.60 -6.31 -3.39
CA GLY A 128 -10.10 -7.53 -2.77
C GLY A 128 -10.16 -7.52 -1.24
N ALA A 129 -9.93 -6.38 -0.59
CA ALA A 129 -10.14 -6.26 0.84
C ALA A 129 -11.61 -6.43 1.22
N LYS A 130 -11.87 -7.15 2.32
CA LYS A 130 -13.20 -7.28 2.95
C LYS A 130 -13.39 -6.31 4.10
N GLU A 131 -12.29 -5.91 4.72
CA GLU A 131 -12.26 -4.91 5.78
C GLU A 131 -11.01 -4.04 5.57
N VAL A 132 -11.18 -2.73 5.58
CA VAL A 132 -10.09 -1.76 5.44
C VAL A 132 -10.10 -0.85 6.66
N ARG A 133 -8.96 -0.75 7.34
CA ARG A 133 -8.70 0.21 8.39
C ARG A 133 -7.58 1.14 7.96
N LEU A 134 -7.70 2.41 8.27
CA LEU A 134 -6.68 3.40 7.99
C LEU A 134 -6.02 3.81 9.30
N ILE A 135 -4.72 4.06 9.25
CA ILE A 135 -3.92 4.55 10.35
C ILE A 135 -3.01 5.66 9.84
N HIS A 136 -2.83 6.74 10.61
CA HIS A 136 -1.90 7.80 10.23
C HIS A 136 -0.45 7.31 10.30
N GLU A 137 0.37 7.70 9.31
CA GLU A 137 1.78 7.28 9.18
C GLU A 137 2.58 7.50 10.47
N PRO A 138 2.53 8.66 11.15
CA PRO A 138 3.27 8.85 12.40
C PRO A 138 2.82 7.93 13.54
N MET A 139 1.51 7.58 13.58
CA MET A 139 0.99 6.64 14.58
C MET A 139 1.47 5.22 14.32
N ALA A 140 1.49 4.82 13.03
CA ALA A 140 2.04 3.52 12.65
C ALA A 140 3.53 3.43 12.97
N ALA A 141 4.29 4.50 12.71
CA ALA A 141 5.72 4.60 13.03
C ALA A 141 5.95 4.50 14.55
N ALA A 142 5.18 5.25 15.37
CA ALA A 142 5.28 5.20 16.83
C ALA A 142 5.06 3.79 17.37
N VAL A 143 4.01 3.12 16.93
CA VAL A 143 3.70 1.74 17.32
C VAL A 143 4.82 0.79 16.85
N GLY A 144 5.33 0.98 15.63
CA GLY A 144 6.38 0.15 15.04
C GLY A 144 7.72 0.20 15.79
N ILE A 145 8.06 1.33 16.39
CA ILE A 145 9.27 1.49 17.24
C ILE A 145 9.01 1.21 18.71
N GLY A 146 7.80 0.78 19.07
CA GLY A 146 7.46 0.33 20.44
C GLY A 146 7.11 1.47 21.40
N ILE A 147 6.74 2.66 20.90
CA ILE A 147 6.19 3.72 21.75
C ILE A 147 4.77 3.32 22.17
N ASP A 148 4.51 3.40 23.48
CA ASP A 148 3.15 3.28 23.99
C ASP A 148 2.40 4.59 23.73
N VAL A 149 1.59 4.60 22.66
CA VAL A 149 0.82 5.77 22.25
C VAL A 149 -0.36 6.10 23.19
N LEU A 150 -0.62 5.24 24.18
CA LEU A 150 -1.63 5.46 25.23
C LEU A 150 -1.03 6.09 26.48
N ASP A 151 0.29 6.12 26.60
CA ASP A 151 0.97 6.74 27.73
C ASP A 151 0.94 8.27 27.57
N ALA A 152 0.75 9.00 28.69
CA ALA A 152 0.68 10.46 28.73
C ALA A 152 2.07 11.15 28.61
N ASN A 153 3.06 10.47 28.10
CA ASN A 153 4.39 11.02 27.81
C ASN A 153 4.43 11.66 26.41
N GLY A 154 4.96 12.88 26.32
CA GLY A 154 5.19 13.55 25.04
C GLY A 154 6.34 12.87 24.27
N ASN A 155 6.02 12.29 23.12
CA ASN A 155 6.98 11.76 22.18
C ASN A 155 6.84 12.48 20.83
N MET A 156 7.95 12.72 20.13
CA MET A 156 7.94 13.31 18.81
C MET A 156 8.38 12.26 17.79
N ILE A 157 7.58 12.11 16.75
CA ILE A 157 7.91 11.32 15.56
C ILE A 157 8.16 12.28 14.40
N VAL A 158 9.27 12.08 13.71
CA VAL A 158 9.58 12.74 12.43
C VAL A 158 9.68 11.64 11.38
N ASP A 159 8.71 11.60 10.50
CA ASP A 159 8.65 10.66 9.38
C ASP A 159 9.07 11.38 8.09
N ILE A 160 10.07 10.85 7.40
CA ILE A 160 10.61 11.43 6.17
C ILE A 160 10.50 10.39 5.07
N GLY A 161 9.45 10.53 4.26
CA GLY A 161 9.15 9.67 3.14
C GLY A 161 9.73 10.15 1.81
N GLY A 162 9.33 9.47 0.72
CA GLY A 162 9.73 9.81 -0.65
C GLY A 162 8.93 10.96 -1.28
N GLY A 163 7.81 11.37 -0.69
CA GLY A 163 6.94 12.44 -1.19
C GLY A 163 6.41 13.36 -0.10
N THR A 164 6.48 12.93 1.16
CA THR A 164 5.99 13.66 2.34
C THR A 164 7.02 13.67 3.44
N SER A 165 6.92 14.66 4.34
CA SER A 165 7.59 14.66 5.63
C SER A 165 6.57 15.06 6.68
N GLU A 166 6.43 14.28 7.74
CA GLU A 166 5.43 14.46 8.78
C GLU A 166 6.08 14.58 10.15
N ILE A 167 5.51 15.42 10.98
CA ILE A 167 5.92 15.61 12.36
C ILE A 167 4.67 15.48 13.23
N ALA A 168 4.72 14.58 14.19
CA ALA A 168 3.65 14.37 15.18
C ALA A 168 4.22 14.33 16.59
N VAL A 169 3.44 14.82 17.57
CA VAL A 169 3.77 14.83 19.00
C VAL A 169 2.65 14.18 19.77
#